data_7761e349130ac29308a1b1b12b11f83f
#
_entry.id   7761e349130ac29308a1b1b12b11f83f
#
_cell.length_a   1.000
_cell.length_b   1.000
_cell.length_c   1.000
_cell.angle_alpha   90.00
_cell.angle_beta   90.00
_cell.angle_gamma   90.00
#
_symmetry.space_group_name_H-M   'P 1'
#
loop_
_entity.id
_entity.type
_entity.pdbx_description
1 polymer ?
#
loop_
_entity_poly.entity_id
_entity_poly.type
_entity_poly.pdbx_seq_one_letter_code
_entity_poly.pdbx_strand_id
1 'polypeptide(L)'
;MSQTPLSDAISDLVAGSVPDAYDRFLAVFRVSTVGVMMNGTPVPDGRGGFVAGGDMTVGSTQHGGRTRILAYADPEIFLRTYGPQFNAGLSGEVLLQMAAGSADGDGILVNCATSETSVAIDRATAQALVS
;
A
#
# COMPACT_ATOMS: atom_id res chain seq x y z
N MET A 1 12.06 -16.61 9.30
CA MET A 1 11.13 -15.86 8.44
C MET A 1 10.86 -14.49 9.06
N SER A 2 10.87 -13.46 8.27
CA SER A 2 10.58 -12.11 8.75
C SER A 2 9.09 -11.93 8.99
N GLN A 3 8.73 -11.21 10.07
CA GLN A 3 7.36 -10.76 10.30
C GLN A 3 7.06 -9.45 9.56
N THR A 4 8.08 -8.85 8.95
CA THR A 4 7.98 -7.56 8.27
C THR A 4 8.63 -7.62 6.88
N PRO A 5 8.18 -8.52 5.99
CA PRO A 5 8.84 -8.69 4.70
C PRO A 5 8.82 -7.43 3.84
N LEU A 6 7.71 -6.69 3.85
CA LEU A 6 7.61 -5.46 3.06
C LEU A 6 8.45 -4.35 3.66
N SER A 7 8.43 -4.18 4.98
CA SER A 7 9.26 -3.18 5.66
C SER A 7 10.74 -3.48 5.49
N ASP A 8 11.12 -4.76 5.49
CA ASP A 8 12.49 -5.18 5.22
C ASP A 8 12.92 -4.77 3.79
N ALA A 9 12.03 -4.98 2.81
CA ALA A 9 12.31 -4.56 1.43
C ALA A 9 12.45 -3.04 1.31
N ILE A 10 11.65 -2.28 2.05
CA ILE A 10 11.77 -0.81 2.11
C ILE A 10 13.13 -0.43 2.71
N SER A 11 13.54 -1.06 3.80
CA SER A 11 14.82 -0.78 4.45
C SER A 11 15.99 -1.06 3.51
N ASP A 12 15.96 -2.16 2.77
CA ASP A 12 16.98 -2.49 1.78
C ASP A 12 17.07 -1.43 0.68
N LEU A 13 15.91 -0.97 0.22
CA LEU A 13 15.82 0.06 -0.81
C LEU A 13 16.44 1.38 -0.34
N VAL A 14 16.11 1.81 0.87
CA VAL A 14 16.61 3.06 1.45
C VAL A 14 18.11 2.98 1.73
N ALA A 15 18.59 1.82 2.19
CA ALA A 15 20.01 1.63 2.44
C ALA A 15 20.86 1.66 1.15
N GLY A 16 20.26 1.35 0.01
CA GLY A 16 20.94 1.38 -1.28
C GLY A 16 22.04 0.34 -1.44
N SER A 17 22.05 -0.70 -0.59
CA SER A 17 23.11 -1.70 -0.55
C SER A 17 22.80 -2.96 -1.36
N VAL A 18 21.56 -3.07 -1.86
CA VAL A 18 21.09 -4.24 -2.59
C VAL A 18 20.76 -3.83 -4.04
N PRO A 19 21.39 -4.45 -5.06
CA PRO A 19 20.97 -4.24 -6.45
C PRO A 19 19.52 -4.69 -6.61
N ASP A 20 18.78 -4.04 -7.50
CA ASP A 20 17.38 -4.37 -7.78
C ASP A 20 16.45 -4.25 -6.56
N ALA A 21 16.84 -3.46 -5.56
CA ALA A 21 16.04 -3.31 -4.33
C ALA A 21 14.63 -2.80 -4.62
N TYR A 22 14.47 -1.90 -5.58
CA TYR A 22 13.15 -1.39 -5.95
C TYR A 22 12.29 -2.47 -6.59
N ASP A 23 12.85 -3.27 -7.50
CA ASP A 23 12.13 -4.38 -8.13
C ASP A 23 11.73 -5.44 -7.10
N ARG A 24 12.60 -5.72 -6.13
CA ARG A 24 12.28 -6.63 -5.02
C ARG A 24 11.16 -6.08 -4.14
N PHE A 25 11.21 -4.79 -3.83
CA PHE A 25 10.16 -4.11 -3.09
C PHE A 25 8.81 -4.26 -3.80
N LEU A 26 8.76 -4.00 -5.11
CA LEU A 26 7.53 -4.12 -5.88
C LEU A 26 7.00 -5.55 -5.89
N ALA A 27 7.88 -6.55 -6.01
CA ALA A 27 7.48 -7.95 -6.00
C ALA A 27 6.87 -8.35 -4.64
N VAL A 28 7.47 -7.92 -3.56
CA VAL A 28 6.94 -8.18 -2.20
C VAL A 28 5.62 -7.43 -1.99
N PHE A 29 5.56 -6.17 -2.43
CA PHE A 29 4.34 -5.36 -2.30
C PHE A 29 3.14 -6.03 -2.98
N ARG A 30 3.31 -6.56 -4.17
CA ARG A 30 2.21 -7.18 -4.95
C ARG A 30 1.55 -8.33 -4.19
N VAL A 31 2.32 -9.11 -3.45
CA VAL A 31 1.81 -10.32 -2.75
C VAL A 31 1.52 -10.06 -1.28
N SER A 32 1.77 -8.85 -0.80
CA SER A 32 1.54 -8.49 0.60
C SER A 32 0.15 -7.91 0.80
N THR A 33 -0.40 -8.09 2.00
CA THR A 33 -1.56 -7.33 2.46
C THR A 33 -1.03 -6.08 3.16
N VAL A 34 -1.55 -4.92 2.78
CA VAL A 34 -1.16 -3.64 3.38
C VAL A 34 -2.35 -3.00 4.05
N GLY A 35 -2.10 -2.16 5.06
CA GLY A 35 -3.14 -1.40 5.73
C GLY A 35 -3.54 -0.20 4.88
N VAL A 36 -4.83 0.10 4.85
CA VAL A 36 -5.37 1.27 4.16
C VAL A 36 -6.51 1.87 4.99
N MET A 37 -6.79 3.14 4.76
CA MET A 37 -7.94 3.80 5.35
C MET A 37 -9.09 3.78 4.33
N MET A 38 -10.10 2.97 4.61
CA MET A 38 -11.30 2.87 3.75
C MET A 38 -12.37 3.81 4.27
N ASN A 39 -13.00 4.56 3.36
CA ASN A 39 -14.13 5.45 3.64
C ASN A 39 -15.33 4.97 2.84
N GLY A 40 -16.53 5.21 3.39
CA GLY A 40 -17.78 4.79 2.75
C GLY A 40 -18.42 3.64 3.51
N THR A 41 -19.52 3.11 2.96
CA THR A 41 -20.28 2.06 3.59
C THR A 41 -20.05 0.72 2.89
N PRO A 42 -19.50 -0.30 3.59
CA PRO A 42 -19.33 -1.61 2.99
C PRO A 42 -20.68 -2.29 2.76
N VAL A 43 -20.76 -3.10 1.71
CA VAL A 43 -21.96 -3.86 1.38
C VAL A 43 -21.77 -5.31 1.82
N PRO A 44 -22.70 -5.90 2.59
CA PRO A 44 -22.59 -7.32 2.95
C PRO A 44 -22.56 -8.23 1.71
N ASP A 45 -21.65 -9.20 1.71
CA ASP A 45 -21.50 -10.14 0.58
C ASP A 45 -22.39 -11.38 0.69
N GLY A 46 -23.19 -11.48 1.75
CA GLY A 46 -24.05 -12.63 2.00
C GLY A 46 -23.33 -13.84 2.59
N ARG A 47 -22.03 -13.72 2.89
CA ARG A 47 -21.20 -14.80 3.44
C ARG A 47 -20.57 -14.45 4.77
N GLY A 48 -21.08 -13.42 5.45
CA GLY A 48 -20.52 -12.94 6.71
C GLY A 48 -19.39 -11.94 6.53
N GLY A 49 -19.03 -11.60 5.29
CA GLY A 49 -18.05 -10.57 4.97
C GLY A 49 -18.67 -9.36 4.30
N PHE A 50 -17.83 -8.48 3.76
CA PHE A 50 -18.26 -7.26 3.10
C PHE A 50 -17.47 -7.05 1.82
N VAL A 51 -18.09 -6.40 0.84
CA VAL A 51 -17.42 -5.92 -0.37
C VAL A 51 -17.49 -4.40 -0.42
N ALA A 52 -16.60 -3.80 -1.22
CA ALA A 52 -16.60 -2.35 -1.40
C ALA A 52 -17.90 -1.91 -2.08
N GLY A 53 -18.58 -0.94 -1.46
CA GLY A 53 -19.72 -0.28 -2.08
C GLY A 53 -19.24 0.75 -3.11
N GLY A 54 -20.17 1.26 -3.93
CA GLY A 54 -19.83 2.25 -4.94
C GLY A 54 -19.34 3.58 -4.39
N ASP A 55 -19.60 3.85 -3.10
CA ASP A 55 -19.17 5.05 -2.41
C ASP A 55 -17.90 4.86 -1.60
N MET A 56 -17.32 3.66 -1.60
CA MET A 56 -16.10 3.41 -0.83
C MET A 56 -14.88 3.95 -1.56
N THR A 57 -14.02 4.62 -0.81
CA THR A 57 -12.75 5.17 -1.30
C THR A 57 -11.62 4.79 -0.36
N VAL A 58 -10.40 4.75 -0.90
CA VAL A 58 -9.19 4.49 -0.12
C VAL A 58 -8.55 5.83 0.21
N GLY A 59 -8.11 5.98 1.46
CA GLY A 59 -7.45 7.20 1.92
C GLY A 59 -6.21 7.53 1.10
N SER A 60 -5.99 8.82 0.89
CA SER A 60 -4.85 9.31 0.13
C SER A 60 -4.15 10.44 0.89
N THR A 61 -2.96 10.79 0.42
CA THR A 61 -2.15 11.85 1.00
C THR A 61 -1.48 12.65 -0.12
N GLN A 62 -1.00 13.83 0.24
CA GLN A 62 -0.18 14.65 -0.67
C GLN A 62 1.30 14.32 -0.42
N HIS A 63 2.01 14.03 -1.49
CA HIS A 63 3.44 13.75 -1.43
C HIS A 63 4.11 14.31 -2.68
N GLY A 64 5.05 15.21 -2.50
CA GLY A 64 5.75 15.85 -3.61
C GLY A 64 4.82 16.65 -4.52
N GLY A 65 3.73 17.22 -3.99
CA GLY A 65 2.74 17.94 -4.77
C GLY A 65 1.76 17.05 -5.52
N ARG A 66 1.77 15.74 -5.26
CA ARG A 66 0.94 14.75 -5.96
C ARG A 66 0.08 13.97 -4.97
N THR A 67 -1.14 13.61 -5.38
CA THR A 67 -2.03 12.81 -4.58
C THR A 67 -1.70 11.32 -4.76
N ARG A 68 -1.43 10.63 -3.66
CA ARG A 68 -1.09 9.20 -3.67
C ARG A 68 -1.96 8.43 -2.69
N ILE A 69 -2.30 7.19 -3.03
CA ILE A 69 -2.98 6.29 -2.10
C ILE A 69 -2.04 6.02 -0.93
N LEU A 70 -2.56 6.16 0.29
CA LEU A 70 -1.76 5.94 1.50
C LEU A 70 -1.88 4.48 1.93
N ALA A 71 -0.73 3.80 2.03
CA ALA A 71 -0.67 2.40 2.41
C ALA A 71 0.33 2.20 3.54
N TYR A 72 0.10 1.18 4.37
CA TYR A 72 0.92 0.87 5.55
C TYR A 72 1.43 -0.56 5.44
N ALA A 73 2.75 -0.70 5.39
CA ALA A 73 3.42 -2.00 5.29
C ALA A 73 3.25 -2.81 6.57
N ASP A 74 3.16 -4.14 6.44
CA ASP A 74 3.13 -5.06 7.56
C ASP A 74 2.17 -4.61 8.65
N PRO A 75 0.84 -4.57 8.36
CA PRO A 75 -0.12 -3.85 9.19
C PRO A 75 -0.18 -4.29 10.65
N GLU A 76 0.03 -5.57 10.96
CA GLU A 76 0.04 -6.02 12.35
C GLU A 76 1.18 -5.39 13.15
N ILE A 77 2.35 -5.32 12.55
CA ILE A 77 3.52 -4.73 13.20
C ILE A 77 3.38 -3.20 13.23
N PHE A 78 2.87 -2.60 12.15
CA PHE A 78 2.62 -1.16 12.11
C PHE A 78 1.68 -0.73 13.24
N LEU A 79 0.61 -1.50 13.45
CA LEU A 79 -0.37 -1.24 14.51
C LEU A 79 0.28 -1.25 15.89
N ARG A 80 1.18 -2.21 16.16
CA ARG A 80 1.89 -2.31 17.45
C ARG A 80 2.87 -1.17 17.66
N THR A 81 3.50 -0.68 16.59
CA THR A 81 4.55 0.32 16.66
C THR A 81 3.99 1.75 16.71
N TYR A 82 3.02 2.04 15.86
CA TYR A 82 2.52 3.41 15.63
C TYR A 82 1.05 3.60 15.98
N GLY A 83 0.33 2.51 16.27
CA GLY A 83 -1.08 2.56 16.59
C GLY A 83 -1.98 2.50 15.35
N PRO A 84 -3.29 2.70 15.54
CA PRO A 84 -4.28 2.47 14.48
C PRO A 84 -4.34 3.63 13.48
N GLN A 85 -3.54 3.53 12.43
CA GLN A 85 -3.50 4.50 11.32
C GLN A 85 -4.33 4.06 10.12
N PHE A 86 -4.91 2.86 10.16
CA PHE A 86 -5.68 2.27 9.07
C PHE A 86 -6.84 1.46 9.65
N ASN A 87 -7.84 1.14 8.82
CA ASN A 87 -9.02 0.41 9.25
C ASN A 87 -9.35 -0.81 8.38
N ALA A 88 -8.53 -1.10 7.38
CA ALA A 88 -8.77 -2.21 6.46
C ALA A 88 -7.45 -2.73 5.90
N GLY A 89 -7.49 -3.92 5.31
CA GLY A 89 -6.36 -4.50 4.59
C GLY A 89 -6.72 -4.78 3.14
N LEU A 90 -5.82 -4.45 2.23
CA LEU A 90 -5.94 -4.79 0.81
C LEU A 90 -4.63 -5.38 0.31
N SER A 91 -4.72 -6.23 -0.72
CA SER A 91 -3.50 -6.71 -1.35
C SER A 91 -2.82 -5.59 -2.14
N GLY A 92 -1.49 -5.64 -2.21
CA GLY A 92 -0.73 -4.69 -3.02
C GLY A 92 -1.15 -4.73 -4.48
N GLU A 93 -1.48 -5.91 -5.01
CA GLU A 93 -1.96 -6.06 -6.39
C GLU A 93 -3.22 -5.24 -6.63
N VAL A 94 -4.19 -5.26 -5.71
CA VAL A 94 -5.42 -4.47 -5.82
C VAL A 94 -5.10 -2.98 -5.82
N LEU A 95 -4.20 -2.53 -4.95
CA LEU A 95 -3.79 -1.13 -4.90
C LEU A 95 -3.08 -0.70 -6.18
N LEU A 96 -2.25 -1.57 -6.76
CA LEU A 96 -1.59 -1.29 -8.04
C LEU A 96 -2.62 -1.10 -9.15
N GLN A 97 -3.66 -1.95 -9.20
CA GLN A 97 -4.74 -1.81 -10.17
C GLN A 97 -5.51 -0.51 -9.98
N MET A 98 -5.82 -0.14 -8.73
CA MET A 98 -6.48 1.12 -8.42
C MET A 98 -5.63 2.32 -8.83
N ALA A 99 -4.34 2.30 -8.51
CA ALA A 99 -3.43 3.38 -8.86
C ALA A 99 -3.24 3.51 -10.37
N ALA A 100 -3.15 2.39 -11.06
CA ALA A 100 -3.01 2.37 -12.52
C ALA A 100 -4.23 2.98 -13.23
N GLY A 101 -5.43 2.77 -12.67
CA GLY A 101 -6.69 3.26 -13.22
C GLY A 101 -7.10 4.65 -12.76
N SER A 102 -6.37 5.26 -11.82
CA SER A 102 -6.74 6.57 -11.26
C SER A 102 -6.29 7.71 -12.18
N ALA A 103 -7.24 8.52 -12.65
CA ALA A 103 -6.93 9.69 -13.45
C ALA A 103 -6.45 10.88 -12.61
N ASP A 104 -6.89 10.96 -11.35
CA ASP A 104 -6.66 12.11 -10.48
C ASP A 104 -5.49 11.91 -9.51
N GLY A 105 -4.98 10.69 -9.39
CA GLY A 105 -3.91 10.36 -8.47
C GLY A 105 -2.63 9.98 -9.18
N ASP A 106 -1.55 9.91 -8.43
CA ASP A 106 -0.24 9.53 -8.96
C ASP A 106 0.41 8.45 -8.10
N GLY A 107 -0.26 7.30 -8.00
CA GLY A 107 0.33 6.12 -7.41
C GLY A 107 0.04 5.93 -5.93
N ILE A 108 1.00 5.35 -5.23
CA ILE A 108 0.87 4.88 -3.86
C ILE A 108 2.05 5.37 -3.03
N LEU A 109 1.80 5.79 -1.80
CA LEU A 109 2.85 6.03 -0.82
C LEU A 109 2.78 4.94 0.24
N VAL A 110 3.85 4.15 0.38
CA VAL A 110 3.90 3.00 1.30
C VAL A 110 4.75 3.38 2.52
N ASN A 111 4.15 3.34 3.70
CA ASN A 111 4.82 3.65 4.96
C ASN A 111 5.39 2.39 5.59
N CYS A 112 6.65 2.45 6.03
CA CYS A 112 7.36 1.35 6.67
C CYS A 112 6.85 1.14 8.10
N ALA A 113 6.78 -0.12 8.55
CA ALA A 113 6.36 -0.46 9.92
C ALA A 113 7.50 -0.41 10.93
N THR A 114 8.75 -0.44 10.47
CA THR A 114 9.92 -0.52 11.32
C THR A 114 10.74 0.79 11.38
N SER A 115 10.34 1.79 10.60
CA SER A 115 10.99 3.11 10.60
C SER A 115 10.02 4.15 10.05
N GLU A 116 10.36 5.42 10.13
CA GLU A 116 9.54 6.52 9.61
C GLU A 116 9.75 6.78 8.12
N THR A 117 10.22 5.77 7.41
CA THR A 117 10.53 5.86 5.97
C THR A 117 9.30 5.51 5.14
N SER A 118 9.16 6.17 3.99
CA SER A 118 8.10 5.89 3.02
C SER A 118 8.71 5.72 1.62
N VAL A 119 8.05 4.91 0.80
CA VAL A 119 8.45 4.69 -0.60
C VAL A 119 7.25 4.95 -1.50
N ALA A 120 7.48 5.69 -2.58
CA ALA A 120 6.44 6.00 -3.56
C ALA A 120 6.47 5.01 -4.72
N ILE A 121 5.28 4.60 -5.17
CA ILE A 121 5.09 3.85 -6.42
C ILE A 121 4.28 4.76 -7.34
N ASP A 122 4.88 5.23 -8.42
CA ASP A 122 4.21 6.13 -9.35
C ASP A 122 3.13 5.40 -10.16
N ARG A 123 2.15 6.17 -10.66
CA ARG A 123 1.09 5.60 -11.50
C ARG A 123 1.65 4.87 -12.72
N ALA A 124 2.66 5.44 -13.37
CA ALA A 124 3.30 4.81 -14.53
C ALA A 124 3.91 3.44 -14.17
N THR A 125 4.53 3.34 -12.99
CA THR A 125 5.07 2.07 -12.50
C THR A 125 3.95 1.07 -12.24
N ALA A 126 2.86 1.50 -11.61
CA ALA A 126 1.70 0.65 -11.36
C ALA A 126 1.09 0.15 -12.69
N GLN A 127 0.95 1.02 -13.68
CA GLN A 127 0.45 0.65 -15.00
C GLN A 127 1.33 -0.42 -15.66
N ALA A 128 2.65 -0.29 -15.54
CA ALA A 128 3.58 -1.26 -16.11
C ALA A 128 3.47 -2.63 -15.44
N LEU A 129 3.20 -2.65 -14.13
CA LEU A 129 3.10 -3.91 -13.37
C LEU A 129 1.80 -4.66 -13.61
N VAL A 130 0.70 -3.97 -13.92
CA VAL A 130 -0.62 -4.60 -14.06
C VAL A 130 -1.05 -4.80 -15.52
N SER A 131 -0.27 -4.32 -16.45
CA SER A 131 -0.57 -4.47 -17.88
C SER A 131 -0.12 -5.80 -18.48
#